data_f43bb5fd36cf31ca10124dd888da7193
#
_entry.id   f43bb5fd36cf31ca10124dd888da7193
#
_cell.length_a   1.000
_cell.length_b   1.000
_cell.length_c   1.000
_cell.angle_alpha   90.00
_cell.angle_beta   90.00
_cell.angle_gamma   90.00
#
_symmetry.space_group_name_H-M   'P 1'
#
loop_
_entity.id
_entity.type
_entity.pdbx_description
1 polymer ?
#
loop_
_entity_poly.entity_id
_entity_poly.type
_entity_poly.pdbx_seq_one_letter_code
_entity_poly.pdbx_strand_id
1 'polypeptide(L)'
;MSDVAPVTEQSRIKSLDVMRGFAVLGILIVNAAFFAAPWQTSQNPLLEPLAVDQASLWSWFLMHVFFEFKCITLFSLLFGASIYLVGGERSDKERGAILRRRLFWLLIFGLIHATLIWFGDILVPYALTGVLVMLARSWKAPTLFIVGAILVAFSVFTQASFGLFYEYMPRESVDQVYAMMWAPSDIEETIAAFRGNIAQVTIENATTWSEFIISAIIGLVIRTGGVMMIGMAL
;
A
#
# COMPACT_ATOMS: atom_id res chain seq x y z
N MET A 1 -37.89 1.35 2.86
CA MET A 1 -36.72 0.79 2.14
C MET A 1 -36.12 1.96 1.38
N SER A 2 -35.00 2.50 1.84
CA SER A 2 -34.27 3.51 1.08
C SER A 2 -33.69 2.83 -0.15
N ASP A 3 -34.10 3.26 -1.34
CA ASP A 3 -33.53 2.79 -2.60
C ASP A 3 -32.05 3.17 -2.66
N VAL A 4 -31.19 2.27 -2.25
CA VAL A 4 -29.72 2.44 -2.47
C VAL A 4 -29.46 2.11 -3.94
N ALA A 5 -29.90 3.03 -4.82
CA ALA A 5 -29.68 2.93 -6.26
C ALA A 5 -28.20 3.25 -6.60
N PRO A 6 -27.67 2.71 -7.70
CA PRO A 6 -26.37 3.12 -8.23
C PRO A 6 -26.34 4.63 -8.47
N VAL A 7 -25.21 5.27 -8.19
CA VAL A 7 -25.00 6.71 -8.43
C VAL A 7 -25.20 7.00 -9.92
N THR A 8 -26.13 7.92 -10.25
CA THR A 8 -26.37 8.35 -11.64
C THR A 8 -25.20 9.18 -12.17
N GLU A 9 -25.03 9.26 -13.48
CA GLU A 9 -23.96 10.09 -14.09
C GLU A 9 -24.00 11.56 -13.64
N GLN A 10 -25.18 12.10 -13.38
CA GLN A 10 -25.38 13.48 -12.95
C GLN A 10 -24.95 13.74 -11.49
N SER A 11 -25.00 12.73 -10.63
CA SER A 11 -24.60 12.82 -9.22
C SER A 11 -23.16 12.35 -8.98
N ARG A 12 -22.47 11.92 -10.03
CA ARG A 12 -21.09 11.41 -9.96
C ARG A 12 -20.07 12.56 -9.87
N ILE A 13 -19.20 12.51 -8.86
CA ILE A 13 -18.13 13.49 -8.69
C ILE A 13 -16.98 13.12 -9.63
N LYS A 14 -17.01 13.64 -10.86
CA LYS A 14 -16.03 13.31 -11.91
C LYS A 14 -14.57 13.56 -11.50
N SER A 15 -14.32 14.61 -10.69
CA SER A 15 -12.98 14.92 -10.20
C SER A 15 -12.38 13.79 -9.34
N LEU A 16 -13.19 13.13 -8.51
CA LEU A 16 -12.74 12.00 -7.70
C LEU A 16 -12.34 10.80 -8.58
N ASP A 17 -13.09 10.56 -9.65
CA ASP A 17 -12.79 9.45 -10.57
C ASP A 17 -11.52 9.73 -11.38
N VAL A 18 -11.31 10.96 -11.83
CA VAL A 18 -10.07 11.37 -12.52
C VAL A 18 -8.86 11.23 -11.59
N MET A 19 -8.98 11.71 -10.33
CA MET A 19 -7.90 11.58 -9.35
C MET A 19 -7.60 10.12 -9.02
N ARG A 20 -8.61 9.24 -8.93
CA ARG A 20 -8.40 7.80 -8.75
C ARG A 20 -7.65 7.19 -9.94
N GLY A 21 -8.08 7.53 -11.16
CA GLY A 21 -7.41 7.07 -12.38
C GLY A 21 -5.95 7.48 -12.41
N PHE A 22 -5.65 8.75 -12.11
CA PHE A 22 -4.28 9.25 -11.99
C PHE A 22 -3.47 8.50 -10.93
N ALA A 23 -4.04 8.31 -9.73
CA ALA A 23 -3.39 7.60 -8.64
C ALA A 23 -3.04 6.15 -9.03
N VAL A 24 -3.98 5.43 -9.68
CA VAL A 24 -3.77 4.05 -10.14
C VAL A 24 -2.68 3.98 -11.20
N LEU A 25 -2.69 4.89 -12.18
CA LEU A 25 -1.63 4.94 -13.21
C LEU A 25 -0.26 5.24 -12.60
N GLY A 26 -0.20 6.15 -11.63
CA GLY A 26 1.06 6.44 -10.93
C GLY A 26 1.55 5.28 -10.06
N ILE A 27 0.65 4.51 -9.44
CA ILE A 27 1.00 3.27 -8.73
C ILE A 27 1.55 2.24 -9.73
N LEU A 28 0.97 2.12 -10.93
CA LEU A 28 1.47 1.21 -11.95
C LEU A 28 2.90 1.53 -12.37
N ILE A 29 3.27 2.81 -12.47
CA ILE A 29 4.65 3.23 -12.80
C ILE A 29 5.64 2.69 -11.76
N VAL A 30 5.31 2.78 -10.47
CA VAL A 30 6.15 2.24 -9.39
C VAL A 30 6.18 0.71 -9.45
N ASN A 31 5.04 0.07 -9.60
CA ASN A 31 4.94 -1.38 -9.62
C ASN A 31 5.63 -2.01 -10.85
N ALA A 32 5.75 -1.29 -11.95
CA ALA A 32 6.44 -1.77 -13.14
C ALA A 32 7.91 -2.16 -12.87
N ALA A 33 8.59 -1.44 -11.98
CA ALA A 33 9.95 -1.79 -11.56
C ALA A 33 10.00 -3.14 -10.82
N PHE A 34 9.01 -3.41 -9.97
CA PHE A 34 8.88 -4.67 -9.23
C PHE A 34 8.43 -5.85 -10.10
N PHE A 35 7.81 -5.59 -11.26
CA PHE A 35 7.51 -6.65 -12.24
C PHE A 35 8.72 -7.01 -13.09
N ALA A 36 9.63 -6.07 -13.29
CA ALA A 36 10.79 -6.24 -14.15
C ALA A 36 11.98 -6.87 -13.43
N ALA A 37 12.08 -6.73 -12.10
CA ALA A 37 13.25 -7.10 -11.32
C ALA A 37 12.86 -7.54 -9.90
N PRO A 38 13.74 -8.28 -9.19
CA PRO A 38 13.55 -8.58 -7.78
C PRO A 38 13.32 -7.31 -6.97
N TRP A 39 12.45 -7.39 -5.97
CA TRP A 39 12.03 -6.22 -5.18
C TRP A 39 13.23 -5.51 -4.50
N GLN A 40 14.26 -6.26 -4.12
CA GLN A 40 15.48 -5.73 -3.51
C GLN A 40 16.17 -4.71 -4.43
N THR A 41 16.28 -5.03 -5.72
CA THR A 41 16.92 -4.15 -6.73
C THR A 41 16.07 -2.92 -7.04
N SER A 42 14.75 -3.01 -6.88
CA SER A 42 13.86 -1.86 -7.00
C SER A 42 14.05 -0.86 -5.86
N GLN A 43 14.39 -1.33 -4.66
CA GLN A 43 14.69 -0.47 -3.51
C GLN A 43 16.13 0.07 -3.55
N ASN A 44 17.08 -0.71 -4.03
CA ASN A 44 18.47 -0.30 -4.18
C ASN A 44 18.97 -0.62 -5.59
N PRO A 45 19.04 0.37 -6.49
CA PRO A 45 19.40 0.17 -7.90
C PRO A 45 20.89 -0.18 -8.11
N LEU A 46 21.71 -0.15 -7.06
CA LEU A 46 23.12 -0.50 -7.13
C LEU A 46 23.39 -1.97 -6.79
N LEU A 47 22.34 -2.76 -6.52
CA LEU A 47 22.51 -4.19 -6.22
C LEU A 47 22.72 -5.00 -7.52
N GLU A 48 23.77 -5.84 -7.49
CA GLU A 48 23.97 -6.90 -8.49
C GLU A 48 22.79 -7.92 -8.45
N PRO A 49 22.44 -8.62 -9.54
CA PRO A 49 23.20 -8.69 -10.79
C PRO A 49 22.74 -7.74 -11.90
N LEU A 50 21.88 -6.78 -11.64
CA LEU A 50 21.36 -5.88 -12.67
C LEU A 50 22.35 -4.75 -12.92
N ALA A 51 22.95 -4.74 -14.11
CA ALA A 51 23.78 -3.61 -14.55
C ALA A 51 22.91 -2.37 -14.71
N VAL A 52 23.19 -1.32 -13.95
CA VAL A 52 22.44 -0.07 -13.96
C VAL A 52 23.24 0.99 -14.71
N ASP A 53 22.70 1.42 -15.83
CA ASP A 53 23.25 2.57 -16.56
C ASP A 53 22.72 3.89 -15.99
N GLN A 54 23.30 5.00 -16.47
CA GLN A 54 22.92 6.34 -16.01
C GLN A 54 21.44 6.65 -16.29
N ALA A 55 20.87 6.16 -17.38
CA ALA A 55 19.45 6.37 -17.71
C ALA A 55 18.54 5.64 -16.74
N SER A 56 18.89 4.42 -16.35
CA SER A 56 18.18 3.63 -15.34
C SER A 56 18.21 4.30 -13.97
N LEU A 57 19.34 4.87 -13.55
CA LEU A 57 19.45 5.63 -12.29
C LEU A 57 18.55 6.88 -12.30
N TRP A 58 18.52 7.64 -13.41
CA TRP A 58 17.61 8.76 -13.54
C TRP A 58 16.14 8.35 -13.52
N SER A 59 15.80 7.26 -14.20
CA SER A 59 14.44 6.71 -14.21
C SER A 59 14.01 6.29 -12.79
N TRP A 60 14.89 5.59 -12.07
CA TRP A 60 14.67 5.22 -10.68
C TRP A 60 14.46 6.45 -9.80
N PHE A 61 15.34 7.47 -9.90
CA PHE A 61 15.23 8.71 -9.13
C PHE A 61 13.91 9.44 -9.41
N LEU A 62 13.53 9.60 -10.68
CA LEU A 62 12.28 10.29 -11.06
C LEU A 62 11.06 9.52 -10.55
N MET A 63 11.05 8.19 -10.65
CA MET A 63 9.99 7.35 -10.12
C MET A 63 9.83 7.55 -8.60
N HIS A 64 10.92 7.51 -7.84
CA HIS A 64 10.91 7.68 -6.38
C HIS A 64 10.48 9.10 -5.97
N VAL A 65 10.97 10.13 -6.67
CA VAL A 65 10.65 11.52 -6.33
C VAL A 65 9.20 11.89 -6.65
N PHE A 66 8.67 11.44 -7.78
CA PHE A 66 7.36 11.93 -8.26
C PHE A 66 6.20 10.97 -8.03
N PHE A 67 6.43 9.66 -7.96
CA PHE A 67 5.36 8.67 -7.93
C PHE A 67 5.35 7.85 -6.64
N GLU A 68 6.49 7.37 -6.16
CA GLU A 68 6.54 6.52 -4.99
C GLU A 68 5.97 7.23 -3.76
N PHE A 69 5.13 6.53 -3.01
CA PHE A 69 4.35 7.03 -1.88
C PHE A 69 3.35 8.16 -2.18
N LYS A 70 3.53 8.97 -3.24
CA LYS A 70 2.61 10.08 -3.56
C LYS A 70 1.30 9.55 -4.10
N CYS A 71 1.38 8.68 -5.11
CA CYS A 71 0.19 8.12 -5.76
C CYS A 71 -0.58 7.18 -4.84
N ILE A 72 0.11 6.36 -4.04
CA ILE A 72 -0.55 5.51 -3.05
C ILE A 72 -1.18 6.32 -1.91
N THR A 73 -0.57 7.44 -1.51
CA THR A 73 -1.15 8.37 -0.53
C THR A 73 -2.42 9.02 -1.06
N LEU A 74 -2.40 9.52 -2.31
CA LEU A 74 -3.59 10.05 -2.97
C LEU A 74 -4.69 9.00 -3.06
N PHE A 75 -4.34 7.77 -3.46
CA PHE A 75 -5.30 6.66 -3.52
C PHE A 75 -5.89 6.34 -2.15
N SER A 76 -5.08 6.38 -1.07
CA SER A 76 -5.54 6.16 0.31
C SER A 76 -6.51 7.25 0.77
N LEU A 77 -6.25 8.52 0.45
CA LEU A 77 -7.17 9.63 0.72
C LEU A 77 -8.52 9.40 0.04
N LEU A 78 -8.50 9.08 -1.24
CA LEU A 78 -9.72 8.83 -2.03
C LEU A 78 -10.47 7.58 -1.57
N PHE A 79 -9.76 6.57 -1.09
CA PHE A 79 -10.36 5.39 -0.47
C PHE A 79 -11.06 5.76 0.84
N GLY A 80 -10.43 6.58 1.69
CA GLY A 80 -11.03 7.11 2.91
C GLY A 80 -12.32 7.89 2.64
N ALA A 81 -12.30 8.84 1.70
CA ALA A 81 -13.51 9.53 1.25
C ALA A 81 -14.60 8.54 0.80
N SER A 82 -14.22 7.46 0.10
CA SER A 82 -15.15 6.43 -0.36
C SER A 82 -15.79 5.64 0.78
N ILE A 83 -15.07 5.44 1.90
CA ILE A 83 -15.63 4.78 3.08
C ILE A 83 -16.85 5.53 3.59
N TYR A 84 -16.80 6.86 3.67
CA TYR A 84 -17.95 7.68 4.07
C TYR A 84 -19.01 7.76 2.97
N LEU A 85 -18.59 8.05 1.74
CA LEU A 85 -19.52 8.17 0.60
C LEU A 85 -20.35 6.90 0.35
N VAL A 86 -19.80 5.72 0.61
CA VAL A 86 -20.50 4.44 0.46
C VAL A 86 -21.18 4.03 1.75
N GLY A 87 -20.44 4.07 2.87
CA GLY A 87 -20.88 3.54 4.15
C GLY A 87 -21.82 4.43 4.95
N GLY A 88 -21.87 5.74 4.61
CA GLY A 88 -22.67 6.71 5.35
C GLY A 88 -22.27 6.79 6.84
N GLU A 89 -23.16 7.33 7.65
CA GLU A 89 -23.00 7.33 9.10
C GLU A 89 -23.15 5.93 9.70
N ARG A 90 -22.68 5.76 10.93
CA ARG A 90 -22.74 4.47 11.63
C ARG A 90 -24.17 4.00 11.91
N SER A 91 -25.12 4.94 12.01
CA SER A 91 -26.56 4.70 12.16
C SER A 91 -27.18 4.08 10.90
N ASP A 92 -26.61 4.32 9.71
CA ASP A 92 -27.07 3.76 8.44
C ASP A 92 -26.58 2.30 8.29
N LYS A 93 -27.44 1.38 8.71
CA LYS A 93 -27.13 -0.05 8.70
C LYS A 93 -27.04 -0.64 7.30
N GLU A 94 -27.85 -0.14 6.35
CA GLU A 94 -27.89 -0.66 4.97
C GLU A 94 -26.62 -0.28 4.23
N ARG A 95 -26.22 0.99 4.25
CA ARG A 95 -24.97 1.47 3.64
C ARG A 95 -23.75 0.84 4.30
N GLY A 96 -23.78 0.69 5.64
CA GLY A 96 -22.76 -0.02 6.38
C GLY A 96 -22.62 -1.50 5.96
N ALA A 97 -23.72 -2.18 5.62
CA ALA A 97 -23.69 -3.56 5.11
C ALA A 97 -23.05 -3.64 3.71
N ILE A 98 -23.37 -2.67 2.83
CA ILE A 98 -22.75 -2.58 1.49
C ILE A 98 -21.23 -2.37 1.62
N LEU A 99 -20.81 -1.46 2.51
CA LEU A 99 -19.39 -1.20 2.73
C LEU A 99 -18.67 -2.46 3.24
N ARG A 100 -19.21 -3.14 4.25
CA ARG A 100 -18.64 -4.40 4.76
C ARG A 100 -18.50 -5.46 3.67
N ARG A 101 -19.52 -5.63 2.83
CA ARG A 101 -19.48 -6.57 1.70
C ARG A 101 -18.39 -6.19 0.68
N ARG A 102 -18.19 -4.89 0.40
CA ARG A 102 -17.12 -4.43 -0.48
C ARG A 102 -15.74 -4.70 0.13
N LEU A 103 -15.54 -4.42 1.42
CA LEU A 103 -14.27 -4.70 2.11
C LEU A 103 -13.99 -6.20 2.19
N PHE A 104 -15.02 -7.02 2.41
CA PHE A 104 -14.88 -8.47 2.39
C PHE A 104 -14.42 -9.01 1.03
N TRP A 105 -15.05 -8.55 -0.07
CA TRP A 105 -14.61 -8.96 -1.40
C TRP A 105 -13.24 -8.41 -1.75
N LEU A 106 -12.91 -7.20 -1.31
CA LEU A 106 -11.58 -6.63 -1.47
C LEU A 106 -10.53 -7.50 -0.78
N LEU A 107 -10.82 -8.02 0.42
CA LEU A 107 -9.95 -8.96 1.13
C LEU A 107 -9.77 -10.27 0.35
N ILE A 108 -10.86 -10.86 -0.15
CA ILE A 108 -10.79 -12.12 -0.92
C ILE A 108 -9.97 -11.92 -2.21
N PHE A 109 -10.26 -10.86 -2.98
CA PHE A 109 -9.48 -10.57 -4.19
C PHE A 109 -8.02 -10.22 -3.87
N GLY A 110 -7.77 -9.54 -2.74
CA GLY A 110 -6.42 -9.27 -2.28
C GLY A 110 -5.63 -10.54 -1.96
N LEU A 111 -6.23 -11.49 -1.27
CA LEU A 111 -5.59 -12.78 -0.97
C LEU A 111 -5.27 -13.58 -2.26
N ILE A 112 -6.18 -13.60 -3.21
CA ILE A 112 -5.96 -14.22 -4.51
C ILE A 112 -4.85 -13.49 -5.27
N HIS A 113 -4.87 -12.16 -5.29
CA HIS A 113 -3.87 -11.33 -5.94
C HIS A 113 -2.47 -11.55 -5.35
N ALA A 114 -2.36 -11.49 -4.02
CA ALA A 114 -1.10 -11.64 -3.30
C ALA A 114 -0.42 -13.00 -3.53
N THR A 115 -1.22 -14.06 -3.63
CA THR A 115 -0.68 -15.43 -3.74
C THR A 115 -0.49 -15.89 -5.18
N LEU A 116 -1.47 -15.59 -6.07
CA LEU A 116 -1.50 -16.17 -7.42
C LEU A 116 -1.01 -15.19 -8.50
N ILE A 117 -1.03 -13.88 -8.24
CA ILE A 117 -0.70 -12.88 -9.26
C ILE A 117 0.62 -12.20 -8.92
N TRP A 118 0.70 -11.55 -7.74
CA TRP A 118 1.87 -10.77 -7.39
C TRP A 118 1.91 -10.45 -5.88
N PHE A 119 3.07 -10.66 -5.25
CA PHE A 119 3.29 -10.47 -3.81
C PHE A 119 3.10 -9.01 -3.34
N GLY A 120 3.27 -8.01 -4.20
CA GLY A 120 3.12 -6.58 -3.86
C GLY A 120 1.67 -6.14 -3.70
N ASP A 121 0.83 -6.99 -3.10
CA ASP A 121 -0.60 -6.70 -2.88
C ASP A 121 -0.82 -5.58 -1.87
N ILE A 122 -1.70 -4.64 -2.24
CA ILE A 122 -2.18 -3.58 -1.37
C ILE A 122 -3.66 -3.77 -0.96
N LEU A 123 -4.38 -4.69 -1.61
CA LEU A 123 -5.82 -4.85 -1.39
C LEU A 123 -6.11 -5.43 -0.01
N VAL A 124 -5.32 -6.40 0.46
CA VAL A 124 -5.45 -6.96 1.81
C VAL A 124 -5.21 -5.88 2.88
N PRO A 125 -4.07 -5.14 2.88
CA PRO A 125 -3.89 -4.02 3.80
C PRO A 125 -5.01 -2.99 3.75
N TYR A 126 -5.52 -2.64 2.57
CA TYR A 126 -6.62 -1.69 2.41
C TYR A 126 -7.94 -2.23 2.96
N ALA A 127 -8.23 -3.52 2.77
CA ALA A 127 -9.41 -4.14 3.34
C ALA A 127 -9.37 -4.12 4.87
N LEU A 128 -8.27 -4.54 5.47
CA LEU A 128 -8.07 -4.56 6.92
C LEU A 128 -8.12 -3.15 7.52
N THR A 129 -7.38 -2.22 6.94
CA THR A 129 -7.38 -0.81 7.35
C THR A 129 -8.76 -0.19 7.18
N GLY A 130 -9.45 -0.48 6.07
CA GLY A 130 -10.80 -0.01 5.80
C GLY A 130 -11.81 -0.49 6.83
N VAL A 131 -11.69 -1.72 7.33
CA VAL A 131 -12.53 -2.23 8.43
C VAL A 131 -12.30 -1.43 9.71
N LEU A 132 -11.05 -1.09 10.04
CA LEU A 132 -10.74 -0.28 11.22
C LEU A 132 -11.25 1.16 11.08
N VAL A 133 -10.95 1.81 9.95
CA VAL A 133 -11.36 3.20 9.67
C VAL A 133 -12.87 3.33 9.57
N MET A 134 -13.57 2.31 9.05
CA MET A 134 -15.03 2.27 9.00
C MET A 134 -15.68 2.43 10.38
N LEU A 135 -15.02 2.03 11.46
CA LEU A 135 -15.53 2.20 12.83
C LEU A 135 -15.59 3.67 13.26
N ALA A 136 -14.75 4.51 12.67
CA ALA A 136 -14.67 5.94 12.95
C ALA A 136 -15.57 6.82 12.04
N ARG A 137 -16.37 6.23 11.14
CA ARG A 137 -17.11 7.00 10.10
C ARG A 137 -18.17 7.98 10.62
N SER A 138 -18.55 7.88 11.90
CA SER A 138 -19.44 8.86 12.55
C SER A 138 -18.70 9.87 13.41
N TRP A 139 -17.37 9.88 13.37
CA TRP A 139 -16.61 10.90 14.07
C TRP A 139 -16.71 12.24 13.31
N LYS A 140 -16.60 13.35 14.07
CA LYS A 140 -16.58 14.68 13.48
C LYS A 140 -15.35 14.87 12.59
N ALA A 141 -15.51 15.59 11.48
CA ALA A 141 -14.41 15.83 10.53
C ALA A 141 -13.11 16.36 11.20
N PRO A 142 -13.15 17.35 12.15
CA PRO A 142 -11.94 17.77 12.83
C PRO A 142 -11.26 16.65 13.63
N THR A 143 -12.03 15.76 14.26
CA THR A 143 -11.49 14.62 15.04
C THR A 143 -10.81 13.63 14.11
N LEU A 144 -11.45 13.29 12.98
CA LEU A 144 -10.87 12.42 11.94
C LEU A 144 -9.56 12.99 11.41
N PHE A 145 -9.54 14.29 11.10
CA PHE A 145 -8.35 14.96 10.59
C PHE A 145 -7.21 14.94 11.62
N ILE A 146 -7.49 15.32 12.89
CA ILE A 146 -6.48 15.39 13.95
C ILE A 146 -5.91 13.98 14.23
N VAL A 147 -6.78 12.98 14.43
CA VAL A 147 -6.32 11.61 14.70
C VAL A 147 -5.55 11.06 13.50
N GLY A 148 -6.05 11.28 12.29
CA GLY A 148 -5.37 10.88 11.05
C GLY A 148 -3.99 11.53 10.93
N ALA A 149 -3.88 12.83 11.20
CA ALA A 149 -2.61 13.56 11.17
C ALA A 149 -1.61 13.05 12.22
N ILE A 150 -2.08 12.74 13.43
CA ILE A 150 -1.24 12.15 14.50
C ILE A 150 -0.71 10.78 14.05
N LEU A 151 -1.54 9.90 13.47
CA LEU A 151 -1.11 8.59 13.00
C LEU A 151 -0.08 8.70 11.87
N VAL A 152 -0.29 9.61 10.92
CA VAL A 152 0.68 9.88 9.85
C VAL A 152 1.99 10.44 10.42
N ALA A 153 1.92 11.44 11.30
CA ALA A 153 3.09 12.02 11.94
C ALA A 153 3.88 10.99 12.75
N PHE A 154 3.19 10.13 13.48
CA PHE A 154 3.81 9.01 14.21
C PHE A 154 4.53 8.04 13.25
N SER A 155 3.88 7.67 12.15
CA SER A 155 4.51 6.80 11.14
C SER A 155 5.75 7.44 10.50
N VAL A 156 5.69 8.73 10.19
CA VAL A 156 6.85 9.47 9.67
C VAL A 156 7.96 9.56 10.72
N PHE A 157 7.61 9.86 11.96
CA PHE A 157 8.57 9.95 13.06
C PHE A 157 9.30 8.63 13.29
N THR A 158 8.59 7.49 13.30
CA THR A 158 9.21 6.17 13.47
C THR A 158 10.19 5.84 12.35
N GLN A 159 9.83 6.15 11.09
CA GLN A 159 10.72 5.93 9.94
C GLN A 159 11.94 6.87 9.97
N ALA A 160 11.71 8.15 10.28
CA ALA A 160 12.79 9.13 10.40
C ALA A 160 13.73 8.80 11.56
N SER A 161 13.19 8.35 12.69
CA SER A 161 13.98 7.93 13.84
C SER A 161 14.91 6.77 13.48
N PHE A 162 14.42 5.77 12.75
CA PHE A 162 15.27 4.67 12.29
C PHE A 162 16.44 5.18 11.44
N GLY A 163 16.18 6.07 10.48
CA GLY A 163 17.22 6.67 9.65
C GLY A 163 18.22 7.55 10.43
N LEU A 164 17.73 8.33 11.41
CA LEU A 164 18.57 9.21 12.23
C LEU A 164 19.45 8.44 13.24
N PHE A 165 18.93 7.34 13.79
CA PHE A 165 19.64 6.54 14.76
C PHE A 165 20.47 5.40 14.15
N TYR A 166 20.38 5.22 12.83
CA TYR A 166 21.13 4.19 12.11
C TYR A 166 22.63 4.23 12.40
N GLU A 167 23.24 5.41 12.44
CA GLU A 167 24.67 5.59 12.71
C GLU A 167 25.08 5.20 14.15
N TYR A 168 24.12 5.19 15.08
CA TYR A 168 24.34 4.83 16.48
C TYR A 168 24.06 3.36 16.77
N MET A 169 23.56 2.61 15.80
CA MET A 169 23.34 1.18 15.96
C MET A 169 24.66 0.42 15.96
N PRO A 170 24.78 -0.66 16.76
CA PRO A 170 25.92 -1.55 16.67
C PRO A 170 26.11 -2.05 15.24
N ARG A 171 27.32 -1.99 14.71
CA ARG A 171 27.62 -2.41 13.33
C ARG A 171 27.12 -3.82 13.02
N GLU A 172 27.30 -4.73 13.98
CA GLU A 172 26.81 -6.10 13.85
C GLU A 172 25.30 -6.19 13.59
N SER A 173 24.50 -5.36 14.28
CA SER A 173 23.04 -5.30 14.07
C SER A 173 22.69 -4.72 12.70
N VAL A 174 23.44 -3.71 12.25
CA VAL A 174 23.28 -3.12 10.93
C VAL A 174 23.63 -4.13 9.84
N ASP A 175 24.76 -4.84 9.99
CA ASP A 175 25.21 -5.84 9.03
C ASP A 175 24.24 -7.03 8.96
N GLN A 176 23.65 -7.44 10.09
CA GLN A 176 22.62 -8.47 10.13
C GLN A 176 21.35 -8.04 9.40
N VAL A 177 20.86 -6.81 9.63
CA VAL A 177 19.69 -6.27 8.92
C VAL A 177 20.00 -6.16 7.43
N TYR A 178 21.20 -5.70 7.08
CA TYR A 178 21.62 -5.57 5.69
C TYR A 178 21.71 -6.93 5.00
N ALA A 179 22.29 -7.91 5.64
CA ALA A 179 22.37 -9.28 5.13
C ALA A 179 20.97 -9.90 4.98
N MET A 180 20.07 -9.68 5.93
CA MET A 180 18.69 -10.17 5.88
C MET A 180 17.87 -9.54 4.74
N MET A 181 18.12 -8.27 4.42
CA MET A 181 17.34 -7.57 3.39
C MET A 181 17.95 -7.67 1.98
N TRP A 182 19.26 -7.89 1.86
CA TRP A 182 20.02 -7.69 0.62
C TRP A 182 20.97 -8.84 0.29
N ALA A 183 20.74 -10.04 0.82
CA ALA A 183 21.60 -11.19 0.52
C ALA A 183 21.59 -11.51 -0.99
N PRO A 184 22.75 -11.58 -1.67
CA PRO A 184 22.81 -11.93 -3.09
C PRO A 184 22.19 -13.30 -3.42
N SER A 185 22.32 -14.28 -2.50
CA SER A 185 21.70 -15.60 -2.63
C SER A 185 20.19 -15.53 -2.79
N ASP A 186 19.54 -14.66 -2.01
CA ASP A 186 18.09 -14.53 -2.01
C ASP A 186 17.60 -13.90 -3.33
N ILE A 187 18.41 -13.01 -3.92
CA ILE A 187 18.11 -12.41 -5.24
C ILE A 187 18.18 -13.47 -6.34
N GLU A 188 19.20 -14.34 -6.32
CA GLU A 188 19.35 -15.43 -7.30
C GLU A 188 18.23 -16.46 -7.16
N GLU A 189 17.84 -16.83 -5.94
CA GLU A 189 16.73 -17.74 -5.67
C GLU A 189 15.39 -17.15 -6.14
N THR A 190 15.13 -15.86 -5.85
CA THR A 190 13.96 -15.16 -6.33
C THR A 190 13.90 -15.16 -7.87
N ILE A 191 15.01 -14.86 -8.56
CA ILE A 191 15.07 -14.90 -10.03
C ILE A 191 14.77 -16.31 -10.54
N ALA A 192 15.34 -17.34 -9.92
CA ALA A 192 15.14 -18.73 -10.30
C ALA A 192 13.66 -19.15 -10.12
N ALA A 193 13.03 -18.76 -9.00
CA ALA A 193 11.63 -19.05 -8.73
C ALA A 193 10.68 -18.40 -9.75
N PHE A 194 10.89 -17.11 -10.10
CA PHE A 194 10.07 -16.41 -11.09
C PHE A 194 10.31 -16.86 -12.54
N ARG A 195 11.43 -17.51 -12.81
CA ARG A 195 11.69 -18.19 -14.11
C ARG A 195 11.20 -19.64 -14.16
N GLY A 196 10.69 -20.14 -13.06
CA GLY A 196 10.21 -21.50 -12.89
C GLY A 196 8.80 -21.74 -13.41
N ASN A 197 8.17 -22.79 -12.92
CA ASN A 197 6.77 -23.11 -13.27
C ASN A 197 5.80 -22.33 -12.36
N ILE A 198 4.49 -22.39 -12.71
CA ILE A 198 3.43 -21.67 -11.97
C ILE A 198 3.43 -22.00 -10.48
N ALA A 199 3.71 -23.24 -10.09
CA ALA A 199 3.72 -23.62 -8.68
C ALA A 199 4.87 -22.92 -7.93
N GLN A 200 6.05 -22.83 -8.52
CA GLN A 200 7.21 -22.12 -7.94
C GLN A 200 6.92 -20.63 -7.81
N VAL A 201 6.37 -20.00 -8.85
CA VAL A 201 5.96 -18.58 -8.81
C VAL A 201 4.91 -18.33 -7.73
N THR A 202 3.92 -19.23 -7.59
CA THR A 202 2.86 -19.10 -6.57
C THR A 202 3.43 -19.22 -5.16
N ILE A 203 4.34 -20.17 -4.92
CA ILE A 203 5.00 -20.35 -3.64
C ILE A 203 5.82 -19.10 -3.31
N GLU A 204 6.62 -18.61 -4.27
CA GLU A 204 7.44 -17.42 -4.08
C GLU A 204 6.59 -16.18 -3.76
N ASN A 205 5.51 -15.94 -4.51
CA ASN A 205 4.57 -14.86 -4.21
C ASN A 205 3.98 -14.97 -2.80
N ALA A 206 3.53 -16.17 -2.41
CA ALA A 206 2.92 -16.39 -1.09
C ALA A 206 3.94 -16.20 0.04
N THR A 207 5.16 -16.68 -0.12
CA THR A 207 6.24 -16.55 0.86
C THR A 207 6.64 -15.10 1.03
N THR A 208 7.02 -14.43 -0.06
CA THR A 208 7.42 -13.02 -0.06
C THR A 208 6.30 -12.12 0.49
N TRP A 209 5.05 -12.35 0.09
CA TRP A 209 3.91 -11.60 0.62
C TRP A 209 3.72 -11.81 2.12
N SER A 210 3.84 -13.05 2.61
CA SER A 210 3.69 -13.35 4.04
C SER A 210 4.76 -12.68 4.90
N GLU A 211 5.99 -12.64 4.45
CA GLU A 211 7.08 -11.93 5.11
C GLU A 211 6.86 -10.41 5.14
N PHE A 212 6.46 -9.85 4.01
CA PHE A 212 6.09 -8.43 3.92
C PHE A 212 4.92 -8.07 4.83
N ILE A 213 3.85 -8.85 4.82
CA ILE A 213 2.67 -8.53 5.61
C ILE A 213 2.95 -8.64 7.11
N ILE A 214 3.70 -9.66 7.53
CA ILE A 214 4.05 -9.85 8.95
C ILE A 214 4.95 -8.72 9.45
N SER A 215 5.95 -8.32 8.66
CA SER A 215 6.92 -7.30 9.05
C SER A 215 6.36 -5.87 8.96
N ALA A 216 5.51 -5.59 7.98
CA ALA A 216 5.10 -4.22 7.64
C ALA A 216 3.67 -3.87 8.01
N ILE A 217 2.80 -4.86 8.34
CA ILE A 217 1.35 -4.64 8.47
C ILE A 217 0.98 -3.54 9.47
N ILE A 218 1.64 -3.49 10.63
CA ILE A 218 1.33 -2.53 11.68
C ILE A 218 1.64 -1.10 11.20
N GLY A 219 2.84 -0.88 10.66
CA GLY A 219 3.25 0.43 10.14
C GLY A 219 2.39 0.86 8.95
N LEU A 220 2.07 -0.09 8.07
CA LEU A 220 1.23 0.16 6.91
C LEU A 220 -0.20 0.54 7.32
N VAL A 221 -0.83 -0.21 8.24
CA VAL A 221 -2.17 0.07 8.75
C VAL A 221 -2.24 1.42 9.47
N ILE A 222 -1.24 1.76 10.29
CA ILE A 222 -1.17 3.06 10.99
C ILE A 222 -1.11 4.20 9.98
N ARG A 223 -0.16 4.15 9.03
CA ARG A 223 0.02 5.20 8.03
C ARG A 223 -1.18 5.30 7.09
N THR A 224 -1.58 4.19 6.49
CA THR A 224 -2.70 4.16 5.54
C THR A 224 -4.01 4.52 6.22
N GLY A 225 -4.24 4.02 7.45
CA GLY A 225 -5.41 4.36 8.26
C GLY A 225 -5.47 5.85 8.60
N GLY A 226 -4.35 6.45 8.97
CA GLY A 226 -4.25 7.90 9.19
C GLY A 226 -4.62 8.69 7.94
N VAL A 227 -4.06 8.32 6.77
CA VAL A 227 -4.37 8.97 5.49
C VAL A 227 -5.84 8.77 5.10
N MET A 228 -6.39 7.55 5.28
CA MET A 228 -7.82 7.28 5.02
C MET A 228 -8.74 8.11 5.94
N MET A 229 -8.38 8.28 7.22
CA MET A 229 -9.15 9.13 8.15
C MET A 229 -9.14 10.60 7.71
N ILE A 230 -8.01 11.12 7.25
CA ILE A 230 -7.91 12.46 6.67
C ILE A 230 -8.82 12.54 5.42
N GLY A 231 -8.74 11.56 4.53
CA GLY A 231 -9.60 11.51 3.34
C GLY A 231 -11.09 11.41 3.64
N MET A 232 -11.46 10.77 4.76
CA MET A 232 -12.85 10.71 5.22
C MET A 232 -13.31 12.03 5.86
N ALA A 233 -12.38 12.89 6.31
CA ALA A 233 -12.67 14.19 6.90
C ALA A 233 -12.91 15.29 5.86
N LEU A 234 -12.44 15.10 4.62
CA LEU A 234 -12.60 16.02 3.50
C LEU A 234 -13.97 15.91 2.85
#